data_e3bfd1e71ca3b99e17d4a20500a1584b
#
_entry.id   e3bfd1e71ca3b99e17d4a20500a1584b
#
_cell.length_a   1.000
_cell.length_b   1.000
_cell.length_c   1.000
_cell.angle_alpha   90.00
_cell.angle_beta   90.00
_cell.angle_gamma   90.00
#
_symmetry.space_group_name_H-M   'P 1'
#
loop_
_entity.id
_entity.type
_entity.pdbx_description
1 polymer ?
#
loop_
_entity_poly.entity_id
_entity_poly.type
_entity_poly.pdbx_seq_one_letter_code
_entity_poly.pdbx_strand_id
1 'polypeptide(L)'
;EFAARFLRCHRTMMAIDESTTIKNPDAKRTRHICSLGEYAGYKRILTGSPVTKSPLDLYKQCEFLKKELLGHTSYYTFRTRYAKMRTANFGGRSVQIVVGYQHLAELSEKLKPFSYRVLKDDCLDLPKKTFMKRTIQLTPEQTKLYKQMKTLALAQMDGKIMTTATVLTQLMRLQQITCGHFNADDGTIKEVKSNRLPELMEVLEEIEGKVVIWAHWQKDVYRIMQEISKKFGENSFVDYFGPTPMADRQTN
;
A
#
# COMPACT_ATOMS: atom_id res chain seq x y z
N GLU A 1 -28.01 5.25 4.20
CA GLU A 1 -29.34 5.93 4.24
C GLU A 1 -29.23 7.32 4.87
N PHE A 2 -28.69 7.48 6.08
CA PHE A 2 -28.56 8.78 6.77
C PHE A 2 -27.85 9.84 5.91
N ALA A 3 -26.65 9.56 5.39
CA ALA A 3 -25.90 10.52 4.58
C ALA A 3 -26.67 10.98 3.33
N ALA A 4 -27.35 10.06 2.64
CA ALA A 4 -28.14 10.42 1.46
C ALA A 4 -29.32 11.34 1.80
N ARG A 5 -30.01 11.06 2.91
CA ARG A 5 -31.10 11.91 3.41
C ARG A 5 -30.59 13.29 3.81
N PHE A 6 -29.50 13.36 4.54
CA PHE A 6 -28.87 14.62 4.95
C PHE A 6 -28.48 15.49 3.75
N LEU A 7 -27.79 14.89 2.76
CA LEU A 7 -27.32 15.60 1.57
C LEU A 7 -28.46 16.13 0.70
N ARG A 8 -29.62 15.44 0.68
CA ARG A 8 -30.82 15.88 -0.05
C ARG A 8 -31.54 17.05 0.61
N CYS A 9 -31.52 17.11 1.94
CA CYS A 9 -32.27 18.10 2.71
C CYS A 9 -31.47 19.39 2.98
N HIS A 10 -30.16 19.38 2.76
CA HIS A 10 -29.29 20.49 3.13
C HIS A 10 -28.36 20.88 1.98
N ARG A 11 -28.08 22.19 1.86
CA ARG A 11 -27.00 22.66 0.98
C ARG A 11 -25.65 22.32 1.61
N THR A 12 -24.96 21.35 1.05
CA THR A 12 -23.78 20.74 1.66
C THR A 12 -22.56 20.79 0.75
N MET A 13 -21.39 20.77 1.36
CA MET A 13 -20.12 20.44 0.71
C MET A 13 -19.71 19.04 1.12
N MET A 14 -19.42 18.18 0.14
CA MET A 14 -18.85 16.85 0.38
C MET A 14 -17.35 16.86 0.06
N ALA A 15 -16.53 16.68 1.09
CA ALA A 15 -15.07 16.55 0.96
C ALA A 15 -14.66 15.11 1.17
N ILE A 16 -13.75 14.61 0.32
CA ILE A 16 -13.13 13.29 0.47
C ILE A 16 -11.67 13.49 0.79
N ASP A 17 -11.27 13.10 1.99
CA ASP A 17 -9.86 12.94 2.34
C ASP A 17 -9.35 11.58 1.85
N GLU A 18 -8.07 11.53 1.46
CA GLU A 18 -7.46 10.37 0.79
C GLU A 18 -8.29 9.86 -0.39
N SER A 19 -8.57 10.76 -1.35
CA SER A 19 -9.41 10.48 -2.51
C SER A 19 -8.92 9.34 -3.40
N THR A 20 -7.68 8.88 -3.23
CA THR A 20 -7.16 7.65 -3.85
C THR A 20 -7.99 6.42 -3.49
N THR A 21 -8.77 6.46 -2.41
CA THR A 21 -9.69 5.38 -2.01
C THR A 21 -10.83 5.17 -3.01
N ILE A 22 -11.14 6.16 -3.86
CA ILE A 22 -12.18 6.10 -4.90
C ILE A 22 -11.61 6.03 -6.33
N LYS A 23 -10.33 5.76 -6.52
CA LYS A 23 -9.68 5.69 -7.84
C LYS A 23 -10.16 4.53 -8.72
N ASN A 24 -10.55 3.40 -8.13
CA ASN A 24 -11.00 2.23 -8.87
C ASN A 24 -12.47 2.36 -9.28
N PRO A 25 -12.79 2.43 -10.61
CA PRO A 25 -14.16 2.60 -11.10
C PRO A 25 -15.09 1.44 -10.75
N ASP A 26 -14.56 0.23 -10.58
CA ASP A 26 -15.35 -0.98 -10.35
C ASP A 26 -15.64 -1.24 -8.87
N ALA A 27 -14.95 -0.54 -7.97
CA ALA A 27 -15.13 -0.74 -6.54
C ALA A 27 -16.51 -0.26 -6.07
N LYS A 28 -17.20 -1.07 -5.25
CA LYS A 28 -18.49 -0.72 -4.64
C LYS A 28 -18.42 0.62 -3.89
N ARG A 29 -17.34 0.85 -3.15
CA ARG A 29 -17.08 2.13 -2.44
C ARG A 29 -17.12 3.32 -3.38
N THR A 30 -16.39 3.26 -4.48
CA THR A 30 -16.33 4.34 -5.48
C THR A 30 -17.70 4.66 -6.03
N ARG A 31 -18.47 3.64 -6.43
CA ARG A 31 -19.83 3.80 -6.96
C ARG A 31 -20.74 4.46 -5.96
N HIS A 32 -20.75 3.98 -4.70
CA HIS A 32 -21.59 4.55 -3.63
C HIS A 32 -21.20 6.00 -3.31
N ILE A 33 -19.91 6.31 -3.20
CA ILE A 33 -19.45 7.67 -2.89
C ILE A 33 -19.78 8.62 -4.04
N CYS A 34 -19.56 8.23 -5.29
CA CYS A 34 -19.90 9.04 -6.45
C CYS A 34 -21.41 9.30 -6.52
N SER A 35 -22.25 8.27 -6.26
CA SER A 35 -23.72 8.43 -6.22
C SER A 35 -24.17 9.36 -5.10
N LEU A 36 -23.58 9.27 -3.90
CA LEU A 36 -23.85 10.20 -2.81
C LEU A 36 -23.45 11.64 -3.17
N GLY A 37 -22.31 11.80 -3.83
CA GLY A 37 -21.80 13.10 -4.28
C GLY A 37 -22.73 13.83 -5.23
N GLU A 38 -23.64 13.14 -5.93
CA GLU A 38 -24.62 13.77 -6.82
C GLU A 38 -25.61 14.67 -6.07
N TYR A 39 -25.84 14.41 -4.77
CA TYR A 39 -26.71 15.22 -3.91
C TYR A 39 -25.99 16.41 -3.24
N ALA A 40 -24.66 16.47 -3.31
CA ALA A 40 -23.89 17.55 -2.69
C ALA A 40 -23.81 18.76 -3.61
N GLY A 41 -24.07 19.97 -3.07
CA GLY A 41 -23.95 21.23 -3.82
C GLY A 41 -22.50 21.58 -4.18
N TYR A 42 -21.57 21.22 -3.33
CA TYR A 42 -20.14 21.44 -3.55
C TYR A 42 -19.35 20.16 -3.26
N LYS A 43 -18.25 19.96 -4.00
CA LYS A 43 -17.41 18.78 -3.85
C LYS A 43 -15.94 19.16 -3.84
N ARG A 44 -15.16 18.50 -2.97
CA ARG A 44 -13.71 18.62 -2.92
C ARG A 44 -13.08 17.25 -2.70
N ILE A 45 -11.86 17.10 -3.16
CA ILE A 45 -11.00 15.94 -2.88
C ILE A 45 -9.66 16.43 -2.36
N LEU A 46 -9.12 15.70 -1.42
CA LEU A 46 -7.82 15.95 -0.79
C LEU A 46 -7.01 14.66 -0.90
N THR A 47 -5.74 14.77 -1.24
CA THR A 47 -4.83 13.61 -1.28
C THR A 47 -3.38 14.07 -1.38
N GLY A 48 -2.49 13.38 -0.69
CA GLY A 48 -1.05 13.60 -0.83
C GLY A 48 -0.47 13.10 -2.15
N SER A 49 -1.15 12.15 -2.83
CA SER A 49 -0.71 11.59 -4.12
C SER A 49 -1.91 11.11 -4.92
N PRO A 50 -2.47 11.90 -5.85
CA PRO A 50 -3.64 11.53 -6.64
C PRO A 50 -3.36 10.37 -7.61
N VAL A 51 -2.11 10.17 -8.00
CA VAL A 51 -1.64 9.09 -8.86
C VAL A 51 -0.79 8.14 -8.04
N THR A 52 -1.29 6.94 -7.77
CA THR A 52 -0.57 5.94 -6.95
C THR A 52 0.04 4.81 -7.78
N LYS A 53 -0.65 4.36 -8.81
CA LYS A 53 -0.18 3.29 -9.71
C LYS A 53 -0.10 3.75 -11.16
N SER A 54 -1.05 4.55 -11.58
CA SER A 54 -1.13 4.98 -12.98
C SER A 54 -1.89 6.30 -13.11
N PRO A 55 -1.66 7.06 -14.19
CA PRO A 55 -2.45 8.27 -14.50
C PRO A 55 -3.96 7.98 -14.60
N LEU A 56 -4.36 6.74 -14.83
CA LEU A 56 -5.76 6.33 -14.90
C LEU A 56 -6.47 6.43 -13.55
N ASP A 57 -5.72 6.48 -12.44
CA ASP A 57 -6.23 6.68 -11.09
C ASP A 57 -7.00 8.02 -10.95
N LEU A 58 -6.72 9.00 -11.82
CA LEU A 58 -7.34 10.32 -11.80
C LEU A 58 -8.81 10.32 -12.26
N TYR A 59 -9.19 9.39 -13.14
CA TYR A 59 -10.51 9.44 -13.79
C TYR A 59 -11.66 9.53 -12.77
N LYS A 60 -11.78 8.56 -11.87
CA LYS A 60 -12.89 8.53 -10.90
C LYS A 60 -12.80 9.59 -9.83
N GLN A 61 -11.61 10.01 -9.47
CA GLN A 61 -11.42 11.14 -8.56
C GLN A 61 -11.96 12.44 -9.17
N CYS A 62 -11.68 12.70 -10.45
CA CYS A 62 -12.20 13.86 -11.17
C CYS A 62 -13.70 13.74 -11.48
N GLU A 63 -14.20 12.55 -11.83
CA GLU A 63 -15.60 12.25 -12.02
C GLU A 63 -16.46 12.53 -10.77
N PHE A 64 -15.90 12.30 -9.57
CA PHE A 64 -16.58 12.67 -8.33
C PHE A 64 -16.77 14.20 -8.23
N LEU A 65 -15.79 14.99 -8.63
CA LEU A 65 -15.90 16.46 -8.60
C LEU A 65 -16.98 16.96 -9.57
N LYS A 66 -16.89 16.53 -10.82
CA LYS A 66 -17.86 16.83 -11.86
C LYS A 66 -17.78 15.78 -12.94
N LYS A 67 -18.93 15.31 -13.42
CA LYS A 67 -19.00 14.39 -14.56
C LYS A 67 -18.33 15.03 -15.76
N GLU A 68 -17.56 14.24 -16.49
CA GLU A 68 -16.84 14.66 -17.71
C GLU A 68 -15.84 15.82 -17.51
N LEU A 69 -15.38 16.06 -16.28
CA LEU A 69 -14.45 17.15 -15.95
C LEU A 69 -13.17 17.10 -16.78
N LEU A 70 -12.70 15.89 -17.12
CA LEU A 70 -11.51 15.67 -17.97
C LEU A 70 -11.85 15.57 -19.48
N GLY A 71 -13.11 15.80 -19.87
CA GLY A 71 -13.57 15.74 -21.27
C GLY A 71 -13.77 14.31 -21.79
N HIS A 72 -14.07 13.36 -20.93
CA HIS A 72 -14.32 11.97 -21.30
C HIS A 72 -15.62 11.46 -20.69
N THR A 73 -16.49 10.88 -21.50
CA THR A 73 -17.80 10.36 -21.09
C THR A 73 -17.72 9.02 -20.33
N SER A 74 -16.60 8.29 -20.45
CA SER A 74 -16.41 7.00 -19.81
C SER A 74 -14.95 6.74 -19.44
N TYR A 75 -14.75 5.83 -18.47
CA TYR A 75 -13.41 5.34 -18.14
C TYR A 75 -12.71 4.70 -19.35
N TYR A 76 -13.46 4.06 -20.22
CA TYR A 76 -12.91 3.42 -21.42
C TYR A 76 -12.30 4.44 -22.38
N THR A 77 -13.03 5.52 -22.70
CA THR A 77 -12.53 6.59 -23.59
C THR A 77 -11.32 7.30 -22.99
N PHE A 78 -11.33 7.54 -21.67
CA PHE A 78 -10.19 8.07 -20.93
C PHE A 78 -8.97 7.14 -20.99
N ARG A 79 -9.17 5.84 -20.73
CA ARG A 79 -8.09 4.86 -20.80
C ARG A 79 -7.49 4.76 -22.20
N THR A 80 -8.31 4.73 -23.24
CA THR A 80 -7.85 4.67 -24.64
C THR A 80 -7.03 5.91 -25.02
N ARG A 81 -7.38 7.09 -24.49
CA ARG A 81 -6.64 8.33 -24.74
C ARG A 81 -5.28 8.34 -24.06
N TYR A 82 -5.19 7.91 -22.81
CA TYR A 82 -4.01 8.11 -21.98
C TYR A 82 -3.15 6.85 -21.76
N ALA A 83 -3.63 5.66 -22.12
CA ALA A 83 -2.86 4.41 -22.01
C ALA A 83 -2.50 3.86 -23.38
N LYS A 84 -1.29 3.35 -23.50
CA LYS A 84 -0.84 2.52 -24.63
C LYS A 84 -1.26 1.09 -24.34
N MET A 85 -2.10 0.52 -25.20
CA MET A 85 -2.66 -0.79 -25.04
C MET A 85 -1.98 -1.80 -25.98
N ARG A 86 -1.80 -3.05 -25.52
CA ARG A 86 -1.36 -4.17 -26.33
C ARG A 86 -2.26 -5.37 -26.05
N THR A 87 -2.64 -6.06 -27.11
CA THR A 87 -3.33 -7.35 -26.98
C THR A 87 -2.33 -8.43 -26.57
N ALA A 88 -2.63 -9.17 -25.53
CA ALA A 88 -1.88 -10.34 -25.10
C ALA A 88 -2.83 -11.54 -25.05
N ASN A 89 -2.36 -12.69 -25.51
CA ASN A 89 -3.12 -13.92 -25.51
C ASN A 89 -2.68 -14.82 -24.35
N PHE A 90 -3.61 -15.13 -23.44
CA PHE A 90 -3.39 -16.03 -22.32
C PHE A 90 -4.40 -17.19 -22.40
N GLY A 91 -3.90 -18.40 -22.62
CA GLY A 91 -4.74 -19.59 -22.63
C GLY A 91 -5.93 -19.52 -23.61
N GLY A 92 -5.73 -18.96 -24.82
CA GLY A 92 -6.78 -18.81 -25.82
C GLY A 92 -7.72 -17.60 -25.65
N ARG A 93 -7.50 -16.77 -24.63
CA ARG A 93 -8.25 -15.52 -24.42
C ARG A 93 -7.37 -14.31 -24.73
N SER A 94 -7.88 -13.40 -25.58
CA SER A 94 -7.25 -12.11 -25.87
C SER A 94 -7.61 -11.08 -24.78
N VAL A 95 -6.59 -10.53 -24.13
CA VAL A 95 -6.74 -9.51 -23.08
C VAL A 95 -5.96 -8.26 -23.46
N GLN A 96 -6.58 -7.09 -23.30
CA GLN A 96 -5.91 -5.81 -23.48
C GLN A 96 -5.12 -5.43 -22.21
N ILE A 97 -3.81 -5.32 -22.34
CA ILE A 97 -2.92 -4.93 -21.25
C ILE A 97 -2.35 -3.53 -21.50
N VAL A 98 -2.20 -2.75 -20.43
CA VAL A 98 -1.53 -1.44 -20.47
C VAL A 98 -0.02 -1.68 -20.48
N VAL A 99 0.66 -1.19 -21.53
CA VAL A 99 2.12 -1.30 -21.68
C VAL A 99 2.84 0.03 -21.49
N GLY A 100 2.09 1.12 -21.34
CA GLY A 100 2.64 2.46 -21.13
C GLY A 100 1.55 3.53 -21.13
N TYR A 101 1.96 4.79 -21.04
CA TYR A 101 1.06 5.93 -21.01
C TYR A 101 1.48 6.96 -22.06
N GLN A 102 0.53 7.80 -22.48
CA GLN A 102 0.70 8.82 -23.50
C GLN A 102 -0.12 10.07 -23.17
N HIS A 103 0.13 11.18 -23.87
CA HIS A 103 -0.59 12.44 -23.70
C HIS A 103 -0.62 13.00 -22.25
N LEU A 104 0.43 12.72 -21.46
CA LEU A 104 0.47 13.11 -20.05
C LEU A 104 0.54 14.62 -19.86
N ALA A 105 1.17 15.35 -20.79
CA ALA A 105 1.19 16.82 -20.77
C ALA A 105 -0.22 17.39 -20.93
N GLU A 106 -1.01 16.87 -21.88
CA GLU A 106 -2.43 17.25 -22.07
C GLU A 106 -3.23 17.01 -20.78
N LEU A 107 -3.06 15.84 -20.14
CA LEU A 107 -3.75 15.52 -18.90
C LEU A 107 -3.36 16.48 -17.77
N SER A 108 -2.09 16.85 -17.68
CA SER A 108 -1.59 17.82 -16.70
C SER A 108 -2.21 19.20 -16.91
N GLU A 109 -2.28 19.67 -18.15
CA GLU A 109 -2.93 20.96 -18.47
C GLU A 109 -4.43 20.96 -18.13
N LYS A 110 -5.14 19.86 -18.36
CA LYS A 110 -6.55 19.72 -17.98
C LYS A 110 -6.79 19.75 -16.46
N LEU A 111 -5.82 19.34 -15.65
CA LEU A 111 -5.93 19.38 -14.21
C LEU A 111 -5.70 20.76 -13.61
N LYS A 112 -4.82 21.58 -14.20
CA LYS A 112 -4.42 22.89 -13.65
C LYS A 112 -5.58 23.82 -13.26
N PRO A 113 -6.67 23.95 -14.03
CA PRO A 113 -7.73 24.92 -13.72
C PRO A 113 -8.49 24.67 -12.42
N PHE A 114 -8.50 23.42 -11.92
CA PHE A 114 -9.29 23.05 -10.74
C PHE A 114 -8.48 22.31 -9.67
N SER A 115 -7.16 22.19 -9.84
CA SER A 115 -6.27 21.54 -8.87
C SER A 115 -5.28 22.54 -8.28
N TYR A 116 -4.97 22.36 -7.01
CA TYR A 116 -3.94 23.11 -6.31
C TYR A 116 -2.99 22.11 -5.63
N ARG A 117 -1.69 22.31 -5.82
CA ARG A 117 -0.64 21.45 -5.24
C ARG A 117 0.31 22.30 -4.40
N VAL A 118 0.55 21.81 -3.19
CA VAL A 118 1.54 22.38 -2.27
C VAL A 118 2.57 21.30 -1.94
N LEU A 119 3.82 21.61 -2.09
CA LEU A 119 4.92 20.72 -1.66
C LEU A 119 5.33 21.06 -0.23
N LYS A 120 5.74 20.04 0.53
CA LYS A 120 6.25 20.24 1.89
C LYS A 120 7.46 21.16 1.91
N ASP A 121 8.34 21.01 0.91
CA ASP A 121 9.58 21.79 0.79
C ASP A 121 9.32 23.29 0.49
N ASP A 122 8.13 23.62 -0.05
CA ASP A 122 7.74 25.01 -0.33
C ASP A 122 7.10 25.71 0.87
N CYS A 123 6.60 24.95 1.85
CA CYS A 123 5.76 25.48 2.94
C CYS A 123 6.28 25.20 4.34
N LEU A 124 7.22 24.30 4.51
CA LEU A 124 7.71 23.85 5.80
C LEU A 124 9.24 23.86 5.83
N ASP A 125 9.80 24.51 6.83
CA ASP A 125 11.22 24.40 7.13
C ASP A 125 11.47 23.14 7.97
N LEU A 126 11.65 22.02 7.28
CA LEU A 126 11.89 20.73 7.89
C LEU A 126 13.33 20.27 7.65
N PRO A 127 13.96 19.58 8.61
CA PRO A 127 15.26 18.97 8.38
C PRO A 127 15.20 17.97 7.23
N LYS A 128 16.30 17.88 6.49
CA LYS A 128 16.41 16.94 5.38
C LYS A 128 16.26 15.50 5.88
N LYS A 129 15.50 14.69 5.13
CA LYS A 129 15.38 13.27 5.41
C LYS A 129 16.69 12.56 5.12
N THR A 130 17.18 11.80 6.08
CA THR A 130 18.34 10.93 5.93
C THR A 130 17.87 9.48 5.83
N PHE A 131 18.33 8.78 4.80
CA PHE A 131 18.04 7.36 4.62
C PHE A 131 19.31 6.56 4.87
N MET A 132 19.23 5.64 5.84
CA MET A 132 20.34 4.74 6.17
C MET A 132 19.90 3.30 5.93
N LYS A 133 20.83 2.47 5.47
CA LYS A 133 20.60 1.04 5.23
C LYS A 133 21.60 0.23 6.04
N ARG A 134 21.11 -0.68 6.88
CA ARG A 134 21.94 -1.67 7.56
C ARG A 134 21.77 -3.03 6.88
N THR A 135 22.89 -3.63 6.54
CA THR A 135 22.94 -4.95 5.92
C THR A 135 23.25 -5.99 7.00
N ILE A 136 22.33 -6.94 7.19
CA ILE A 136 22.42 -7.95 8.23
C ILE A 136 22.74 -9.29 7.58
N GLN A 137 23.76 -9.98 8.08
CA GLN A 137 24.13 -11.32 7.62
C GLN A 137 23.15 -12.35 8.16
N LEU A 138 22.73 -13.27 7.30
CA LEU A 138 21.93 -14.42 7.72
C LEU A 138 22.78 -15.36 8.59
N THR A 139 22.15 -15.95 9.58
CA THR A 139 22.81 -17.03 10.36
C THR A 139 23.08 -18.26 9.47
N PRO A 140 24.01 -19.14 9.83
CA PRO A 140 24.25 -20.39 9.08
C PRO A 140 22.98 -21.23 8.88
N GLU A 141 22.13 -21.30 9.91
CA GLU A 141 20.84 -21.97 9.87
C GLU A 141 19.88 -21.34 8.86
N GLN A 142 19.70 -20.01 8.92
CA GLN A 142 18.89 -19.27 7.95
C GLN A 142 19.40 -19.46 6.51
N THR A 143 20.73 -19.41 6.33
CA THR A 143 21.37 -19.59 5.02
C THR A 143 21.08 -20.98 4.45
N LYS A 144 21.16 -22.03 5.28
CA LYS A 144 20.83 -23.41 4.90
C LYS A 144 19.37 -23.53 4.47
N LEU A 145 18.44 -23.06 5.31
CA LEU A 145 17.01 -23.11 5.04
C LEU A 145 16.63 -22.28 3.79
N TYR A 146 17.20 -21.10 3.65
CA TYR A 146 16.98 -20.23 2.50
C TYR A 146 17.43 -20.90 1.20
N LYS A 147 18.62 -21.50 1.17
CA LYS A 147 19.14 -22.24 0.02
C LYS A 147 18.25 -23.45 -0.32
N GLN A 148 17.84 -24.24 0.66
CA GLN A 148 16.94 -25.36 0.45
C GLN A 148 15.60 -24.94 -0.15
N MET A 149 14.97 -23.90 0.42
CA MET A 149 13.70 -23.38 -0.06
C MET A 149 13.85 -22.81 -1.50
N LYS A 150 14.94 -22.09 -1.77
CA LYS A 150 15.22 -21.55 -3.10
C LYS A 150 15.41 -22.68 -4.12
N THR A 151 16.13 -23.73 -3.79
CA THR A 151 16.34 -24.89 -4.68
C THR A 151 15.04 -25.62 -4.97
N LEU A 152 14.19 -25.85 -3.97
CA LEU A 152 12.86 -26.44 -4.13
C LEU A 152 11.98 -25.58 -5.04
N ALA A 153 12.01 -24.24 -4.84
CA ALA A 153 11.29 -23.30 -5.68
C ALA A 153 11.72 -23.38 -7.15
N LEU A 154 13.03 -23.43 -7.41
CA LEU A 154 13.58 -23.55 -8.76
C LEU A 154 13.25 -24.92 -9.40
N ALA A 155 13.39 -26.01 -8.67
CA ALA A 155 13.05 -27.36 -9.16
C ALA A 155 11.56 -27.49 -9.55
N GLN A 156 10.68 -26.81 -8.83
CA GLN A 156 9.26 -26.75 -9.20
C GLN A 156 9.00 -25.89 -10.45
N MET A 157 9.89 -24.95 -10.77
CA MET A 157 9.79 -24.16 -12.01
C MET A 157 10.25 -24.91 -13.25
N ASP A 158 11.21 -25.83 -13.13
CA ASP A 158 11.86 -26.53 -14.26
C ASP A 158 11.01 -27.61 -14.92
N GLY A 159 9.82 -27.91 -14.45
CA GLY A 159 9.02 -28.98 -15.02
C GLY A 159 7.51 -28.76 -15.05
N LYS A 160 6.98 -27.67 -14.49
CA LYS A 160 5.53 -27.45 -14.43
C LYS A 160 5.21 -25.95 -14.51
N ILE A 161 4.09 -25.62 -15.14
CA ILE A 161 3.49 -24.29 -15.11
C ILE A 161 3.13 -23.96 -13.64
N MET A 162 3.96 -23.16 -12.98
CA MET A 162 3.64 -22.68 -11.63
C MET A 162 2.54 -21.63 -11.70
N THR A 163 1.55 -21.75 -10.82
CA THR A 163 0.57 -20.70 -10.65
C THR A 163 1.23 -19.50 -9.95
N THR A 164 0.77 -18.29 -10.25
CA THR A 164 1.22 -17.06 -9.57
C THR A 164 1.11 -17.17 -8.04
N ALA A 165 0.08 -17.87 -7.54
CA ALA A 165 -0.12 -18.11 -6.12
C ALA A 165 1.04 -18.93 -5.50
N THR A 166 1.53 -19.95 -6.19
CA THR A 166 2.65 -20.79 -5.70
C THR A 166 3.95 -19.98 -5.62
N VAL A 167 4.24 -19.15 -6.64
CA VAL A 167 5.43 -18.26 -6.63
C VAL A 167 5.38 -17.27 -5.49
N LEU A 168 4.24 -16.62 -5.27
CA LEU A 168 4.05 -15.69 -4.16
C LEU A 168 4.23 -16.37 -2.81
N THR A 169 3.69 -17.55 -2.62
CA THR A 169 3.85 -18.31 -1.37
C THR A 169 5.33 -18.62 -1.09
N GLN A 170 6.08 -19.00 -2.10
CA GLN A 170 7.52 -19.28 -1.94
C GLN A 170 8.32 -18.01 -1.61
N LEU A 171 8.03 -16.89 -2.27
CA LEU A 171 8.65 -15.61 -1.94
C LEU A 171 8.35 -15.18 -0.49
N MET A 172 7.11 -15.37 -0.05
CA MET A 172 6.72 -15.10 1.34
C MET A 172 7.49 -15.98 2.34
N ARG A 173 7.66 -17.27 2.05
CA ARG A 173 8.44 -18.20 2.89
C ARG A 173 9.92 -17.81 2.95
N LEU A 174 10.54 -17.45 1.83
CA LEU A 174 11.91 -16.94 1.80
C LEU A 174 12.05 -15.67 2.64
N GLN A 175 11.09 -14.75 2.55
CA GLN A 175 11.07 -13.54 3.37
C GLN A 175 10.92 -13.87 4.86
N GLN A 176 10.02 -14.78 5.23
CA GLN A 176 9.84 -15.24 6.61
C GLN A 176 11.13 -15.83 7.19
N ILE A 177 11.83 -16.68 6.44
CA ILE A 177 13.12 -17.25 6.86
C ILE A 177 14.13 -16.13 7.17
N THR A 178 14.20 -15.09 6.35
CA THR A 178 15.08 -13.95 6.62
C THR A 178 14.66 -13.15 7.86
N CYS A 179 13.37 -13.20 8.23
CA CYS A 179 12.85 -12.60 9.46
C CYS A 179 13.09 -13.46 10.71
N GLY A 180 13.50 -14.72 10.57
CA GLY A 180 13.76 -15.62 11.67
C GLY A 180 12.58 -16.47 12.08
N HIS A 181 11.64 -16.71 11.18
CA HIS A 181 10.55 -17.68 11.36
C HIS A 181 10.06 -18.16 9.99
N PHE A 182 9.32 -19.24 9.96
CA PHE A 182 8.55 -19.65 8.77
C PHE A 182 7.36 -20.53 9.16
N ASN A 183 6.34 -20.51 8.33
CA ASN A 183 5.18 -21.39 8.48
C ASN A 183 5.49 -22.71 7.80
N ALA A 184 5.48 -23.80 8.58
CA ALA A 184 5.55 -25.16 8.04
C ALA A 184 4.23 -25.55 7.35
N ASP A 185 4.24 -26.63 6.55
CA ASP A 185 3.05 -27.06 5.80
C ASP A 185 1.93 -27.59 6.72
N ASP A 186 2.26 -27.99 7.93
CA ASP A 186 1.32 -28.38 8.99
C ASP A 186 0.66 -27.20 9.72
N GLY A 187 0.96 -25.97 9.31
CA GLY A 187 0.47 -24.73 9.93
C GLY A 187 1.25 -24.29 11.18
N THR A 188 2.26 -25.05 11.60
CA THR A 188 3.10 -24.65 12.74
C THR A 188 4.07 -23.55 12.33
N ILE A 189 4.34 -22.63 13.27
CA ILE A 189 5.36 -21.57 13.07
C ILE A 189 6.66 -22.07 13.72
N LYS A 190 7.67 -22.27 12.88
CA LYS A 190 9.03 -22.60 13.35
C LYS A 190 9.86 -21.34 13.49
N GLU A 191 10.52 -21.19 14.62
CA GLU A 191 11.45 -20.10 14.85
C GLU A 191 12.87 -20.51 14.43
N VAL A 192 13.58 -19.54 13.87
CA VAL A 192 14.97 -19.67 13.42
C VAL A 192 15.76 -18.52 14.00
N LYS A 193 16.94 -18.78 14.53
CA LYS A 193 17.80 -17.73 15.06
C LYS A 193 18.11 -16.71 13.95
N SER A 194 17.94 -15.42 14.25
CA SER A 194 18.17 -14.33 13.31
C SER A 194 18.95 -13.19 13.98
N ASN A 195 19.85 -12.56 13.23
CA ASN A 195 20.62 -11.42 13.68
C ASN A 195 19.84 -10.08 13.56
N ARG A 196 18.62 -10.09 13.00
CA ARG A 196 17.84 -8.85 12.79
C ARG A 196 17.38 -8.19 14.08
N LEU A 197 16.95 -9.00 15.05
CA LEU A 197 16.43 -8.47 16.30
C LEU A 197 17.55 -7.87 17.18
N PRO A 198 18.71 -8.53 17.36
CA PRO A 198 19.86 -7.90 18.01
C PRO A 198 20.28 -6.58 17.33
N GLU A 199 20.40 -6.56 16.02
CA GLU A 199 20.74 -5.34 15.28
C GLU A 199 19.70 -4.22 15.48
N LEU A 200 18.40 -4.56 15.52
CA LEU A 200 17.36 -3.59 15.85
C LEU A 200 17.55 -2.99 17.25
N MET A 201 17.91 -3.84 18.23
CA MET A 201 18.15 -3.36 19.59
C MET A 201 19.37 -2.42 19.68
N GLU A 202 20.42 -2.67 18.90
CA GLU A 202 21.58 -1.77 18.78
C GLU A 202 21.17 -0.44 18.15
N VAL A 203 20.39 -0.47 17.07
CA VAL A 203 19.86 0.76 16.45
C VAL A 203 19.01 1.58 17.41
N LEU A 204 18.20 0.93 18.24
CA LEU A 204 17.36 1.63 19.21
C LEU A 204 18.19 2.30 20.33
N GLU A 205 19.35 1.74 20.67
CA GLU A 205 20.28 2.35 21.63
C GLU A 205 21.02 3.58 21.06
N GLU A 206 21.22 3.60 19.74
CA GLU A 206 21.90 4.72 19.07
C GLU A 206 20.98 5.95 18.88
N ILE A 207 19.65 5.78 18.96
CA ILE A 207 18.67 6.83 18.63
C ILE A 207 18.18 7.49 19.91
N GLU A 208 18.32 8.80 19.96
CA GLU A 208 17.67 9.63 20.97
C GLU A 208 16.25 10.01 20.50
N GLY A 209 15.25 9.83 21.36
CA GLY A 209 13.88 10.24 21.11
C GLY A 209 12.92 9.14 20.71
N LYS A 210 11.83 9.51 20.05
CA LYS A 210 10.74 8.58 19.68
C LYS A 210 11.03 7.89 18.36
N VAL A 211 10.77 6.58 18.30
CA VAL A 211 11.01 5.74 17.13
C VAL A 211 9.71 5.09 16.68
N VAL A 212 9.49 5.03 15.37
CA VAL A 212 8.40 4.24 14.76
C VAL A 212 9.01 3.04 14.05
N ILE A 213 8.63 1.84 14.48
CA ILE A 213 9.10 0.58 13.92
C ILE A 213 8.00 -0.03 13.06
N TRP A 214 8.31 -0.26 11.79
CA TRP A 214 7.41 -0.95 10.87
C TRP A 214 7.85 -2.41 10.69
N ALA A 215 6.97 -3.34 11.01
CA ALA A 215 7.17 -4.77 10.78
C ALA A 215 6.08 -5.32 9.86
N HIS A 216 6.46 -6.25 8.97
CA HIS A 216 5.53 -6.82 8.00
C HIS A 216 4.71 -7.98 8.59
N TRP A 217 5.32 -8.78 9.47
CA TRP A 217 4.72 -9.97 10.04
C TRP A 217 4.29 -9.73 11.49
N GLN A 218 3.09 -10.17 11.84
CA GLN A 218 2.60 -10.09 13.24
C GLN A 218 3.56 -10.78 14.23
N LYS A 219 4.16 -11.89 13.82
CA LYS A 219 5.15 -12.58 14.66
C LYS A 219 6.36 -11.70 14.96
N ASP A 220 6.82 -10.93 13.98
CA ASP A 220 7.92 -9.97 14.20
C ASP A 220 7.50 -8.86 15.17
N VAL A 221 6.28 -8.34 15.05
CA VAL A 221 5.75 -7.33 15.99
C VAL A 221 5.81 -7.84 17.41
N TYR A 222 5.27 -9.03 17.68
CA TYR A 222 5.31 -9.62 19.03
C TYR A 222 6.72 -9.84 19.55
N ARG A 223 7.65 -10.33 18.72
CA ARG A 223 9.04 -10.53 19.13
C ARG A 223 9.75 -9.22 19.44
N ILE A 224 9.51 -8.18 18.63
CA ILE A 224 10.05 -6.84 18.86
C ILE A 224 9.52 -6.29 20.18
N MET A 225 8.22 -6.37 20.43
CA MET A 225 7.59 -5.93 21.68
C MET A 225 8.22 -6.63 22.90
N GLN A 226 8.39 -7.96 22.82
CA GLN A 226 9.02 -8.73 23.90
C GLN A 226 10.46 -8.30 24.20
N GLU A 227 11.27 -8.07 23.17
CA GLU A 227 12.67 -7.65 23.39
C GLU A 227 12.77 -6.20 23.87
N ILE A 228 11.91 -5.30 23.36
CA ILE A 228 11.83 -3.92 23.85
C ILE A 228 11.40 -3.91 25.33
N SER A 229 10.35 -4.67 25.69
CA SER A 229 9.90 -4.79 27.07
C SER A 229 11.00 -5.27 28.01
N LYS A 230 11.77 -6.29 27.63
CA LYS A 230 12.90 -6.80 28.42
C LYS A 230 14.01 -5.79 28.61
N LYS A 231 14.33 -5.01 27.57
CA LYS A 231 15.50 -4.13 27.55
C LYS A 231 15.20 -2.72 28.10
N PHE A 232 14.03 -2.17 27.77
CA PHE A 232 13.63 -0.79 28.06
C PHE A 232 12.44 -0.67 29.02
N GLY A 233 11.80 -1.78 29.39
CA GLY A 233 10.64 -1.85 30.27
C GLY A 233 9.31 -1.92 29.54
N GLU A 234 8.26 -2.36 30.23
CA GLU A 234 6.94 -2.61 29.65
C GLU A 234 6.23 -1.35 29.12
N ASN A 235 6.52 -0.19 29.69
CA ASN A 235 5.90 1.08 29.31
C ASN A 235 6.70 1.86 28.26
N SER A 236 7.72 1.25 27.64
CA SER A 236 8.60 1.91 26.69
C SER A 236 8.09 1.92 25.26
N PHE A 237 7.01 1.22 24.98
CA PHE A 237 6.43 1.15 23.64
C PHE A 237 4.90 1.10 23.66
N VAL A 238 4.31 1.40 22.52
CA VAL A 238 2.90 1.18 22.21
C VAL A 238 2.81 0.44 20.87
N ASP A 239 1.80 -0.40 20.71
CA ASP A 239 1.57 -1.12 19.48
C ASP A 239 0.36 -0.57 18.73
N TYR A 240 0.44 -0.62 17.38
CA TYR A 240 -0.64 -0.20 16.51
C TYR A 240 -0.73 -1.12 15.28
N PHE A 241 -1.46 -2.23 15.40
CA PHE A 241 -1.64 -3.18 14.30
C PHE A 241 -3.01 -3.88 14.38
N GLY A 242 -3.30 -4.85 13.51
CA GLY A 242 -4.62 -5.46 13.40
C GLY A 242 -5.23 -5.96 14.73
N PRO A 243 -4.50 -6.72 15.56
CA PRO A 243 -4.97 -7.19 16.86
C PRO A 243 -5.11 -6.14 17.96
N THR A 244 -4.47 -4.96 17.84
CA THR A 244 -4.58 -3.90 18.88
C THR A 244 -6.04 -3.47 19.04
N PRO A 245 -6.63 -3.53 20.26
CA PRO A 245 -8.00 -3.12 20.52
C PRO A 245 -8.27 -1.68 20.10
N MET A 246 -9.50 -1.40 19.67
CA MET A 246 -9.84 -0.07 19.14
C MET A 246 -9.77 1.04 20.22
N ALA A 247 -10.05 0.70 21.48
CA ALA A 247 -9.93 1.62 22.60
C ALA A 247 -8.46 2.03 22.81
N ASP A 248 -7.55 1.06 22.76
CA ASP A 248 -6.11 1.32 22.98
C ASP A 248 -5.49 2.14 21.85
N ARG A 249 -6.02 2.02 20.62
CA ARG A 249 -5.58 2.83 19.46
C ARG A 249 -5.89 4.32 19.61
N GLN A 250 -6.80 4.70 20.48
CA GLN A 250 -7.16 6.11 20.73
C GLN A 250 -6.36 6.73 21.87
N THR A 251 -5.84 5.89 22.77
CA THR A 251 -5.05 6.30 23.95
C THR A 251 -3.54 6.21 23.71
N ASN A 252 -3.12 5.44 22.73
CA ASN A 252 -1.74 5.32 22.26
C ASN A 252 -1.43 6.39 21.20
#